data_51a46b2b9ed4f814bda90a7d3e1ae1ff
#
_entry.id   51a46b2b9ed4f814bda90a7d3e1ae1ff
#
_cell.length_a   1.000
_cell.length_b   1.000
_cell.length_c   1.000
_cell.angle_alpha   90.00
_cell.angle_beta   90.00
_cell.angle_gamma   90.00
#
_symmetry.space_group_name_H-M   'P 1'
#
loop_
_entity.id
_entity.type
_entity.pdbx_description
1 polymer ?
#
loop_
_entity_poly.entity_id
_entity_poly.type
_entity_poly.pdbx_seq_one_letter_code
_entity_poly.pdbx_strand_id
1 'polypeptide(L)'
;DFKFAKLGESGELNDDDDRTFIGDPNPDLIYGFNLGFSYKNFDVSMAFQGTIGNDIWNVAKGSLASAGRQNALADAYTKAWTKDGDLDAVYPRITNSDSNNNMRGSSFYVENGSYLRLQNMQIGYTLPSHICQKSKLFSSCRFYVSGQNIFTLTGYSGLDPELGINNPLDMGVDTTRYPSSRTFTFGVNLQF
;
A
#
# COMPACT_ATOMS: atom_id res chain seq x y z
N ASP A 1 -2.94 4.78 -27.96
CA ASP A 1 -3.66 5.66 -27.05
C ASP A 1 -4.79 4.89 -26.37
N PHE A 2 -5.22 5.33 -25.20
CA PHE A 2 -6.40 4.78 -24.55
C PHE A 2 -7.67 5.06 -25.37
N LYS A 3 -8.58 4.10 -25.34
CA LYS A 3 -9.93 4.29 -25.83
C LYS A 3 -10.84 4.50 -24.64
N PHE A 4 -11.27 5.73 -24.44
CA PHE A 4 -12.22 6.06 -23.38
C PHE A 4 -13.65 5.66 -23.79
N ALA A 5 -14.45 5.22 -22.81
CA ALA A 5 -15.86 4.93 -23.04
C ALA A 5 -16.63 6.24 -23.22
N LYS A 6 -17.48 6.27 -24.21
CA LYS A 6 -18.46 7.34 -24.39
C LYS A 6 -19.73 6.93 -23.65
N LEU A 7 -20.12 7.69 -22.66
CA LEU A 7 -21.28 7.43 -21.80
C LEU A 7 -22.41 8.42 -22.06
N GLY A 8 -22.05 9.62 -22.53
CA GLY A 8 -23.01 10.67 -22.88
C GLY A 8 -23.64 10.50 -24.27
N GLU A 9 -24.70 11.28 -24.54
CA GLU A 9 -25.45 11.23 -25.78
C GLU A 9 -24.82 12.07 -26.91
N SER A 10 -23.81 12.89 -26.64
CA SER A 10 -23.19 13.83 -27.59
C SER A 10 -22.51 13.18 -28.81
N GLY A 11 -22.21 11.87 -28.73
CA GLY A 11 -21.46 11.13 -29.74
C GLY A 11 -19.97 11.45 -29.84
N GLU A 12 -19.49 12.49 -29.19
CA GLU A 12 -18.07 12.87 -28.99
C GLU A 12 -17.66 12.72 -27.54
N LEU A 13 -16.39 12.43 -27.29
CA LEU A 13 -15.88 12.33 -25.94
C LEU A 13 -15.89 13.70 -25.27
N ASN A 14 -16.69 13.85 -24.21
CA ASN A 14 -16.90 15.08 -23.48
C ASN A 14 -16.62 14.89 -21.99
N ASP A 15 -15.80 15.75 -21.41
CA ASP A 15 -15.43 15.65 -19.98
C ASP A 15 -16.61 15.93 -19.03
N ASP A 16 -17.69 16.51 -19.48
CA ASP A 16 -18.86 16.78 -18.65
C ASP A 16 -19.88 15.64 -18.69
N ASP A 17 -20.11 15.04 -19.87
CA ASP A 17 -21.15 14.03 -20.07
C ASP A 17 -20.64 12.59 -19.92
N ASP A 18 -19.32 12.36 -20.11
CA ASP A 18 -18.71 11.04 -20.10
C ASP A 18 -18.06 10.68 -18.74
N ARG A 19 -18.53 11.29 -17.64
CA ARG A 19 -18.08 10.97 -16.28
C ARG A 19 -18.96 9.92 -15.64
N THR A 20 -18.32 9.02 -14.90
CA THR A 20 -19.00 8.02 -14.06
C THR A 20 -18.20 7.73 -12.81
N PHE A 21 -18.82 7.03 -11.87
CA PHE A 21 -18.10 6.51 -10.71
C PHE A 21 -17.14 5.41 -11.17
N ILE A 22 -15.85 5.55 -10.85
CA ILE A 22 -14.78 4.63 -11.25
C ILE A 22 -14.13 3.92 -10.07
N GLY A 23 -14.52 4.23 -8.83
CA GLY A 23 -14.03 3.60 -7.61
C GLY A 23 -14.65 4.20 -6.35
N ASP A 24 -14.53 3.49 -5.23
CA ASP A 24 -14.94 3.95 -3.91
C ASP A 24 -13.73 3.90 -2.96
N PRO A 25 -13.30 5.02 -2.38
CA PRO A 25 -12.20 5.04 -1.43
C PRO A 25 -12.57 4.48 -0.06
N ASN A 26 -13.88 4.29 0.22
CA ASN A 26 -14.32 3.75 1.49
C ASN A 26 -14.16 2.23 1.50
N PRO A 27 -13.54 1.64 2.52
CA PRO A 27 -13.47 0.19 2.64
C PRO A 27 -14.83 -0.41 3.03
N ASP A 28 -15.17 -1.55 2.43
CA ASP A 28 -16.31 -2.36 2.84
C ASP A 28 -16.11 -2.96 4.23
N LEU A 29 -14.85 -3.28 4.57
CA LEU A 29 -14.48 -3.87 5.84
C LEU A 29 -13.13 -3.35 6.32
N ILE A 30 -13.09 -2.92 7.58
CA ILE A 30 -11.85 -2.67 8.32
C ILE A 30 -11.73 -3.78 9.37
N TYR A 31 -10.60 -4.43 9.42
CA TYR A 31 -10.39 -5.54 10.35
C TYR A 31 -9.03 -5.48 11.03
N GLY A 32 -8.99 -6.06 12.24
CA GLY A 32 -7.77 -6.24 13.00
C GLY A 32 -7.89 -7.43 13.92
N PHE A 33 -6.78 -8.14 14.11
CA PHE A 33 -6.71 -9.25 15.04
C PHE A 33 -5.32 -9.35 15.66
N ASN A 34 -5.29 -9.89 16.87
CA ASN A 34 -4.06 -10.12 17.61
C ASN A 34 -3.86 -11.62 17.86
N LEU A 35 -2.63 -12.07 17.69
CA LEU A 35 -2.22 -13.44 18.02
C LEU A 35 -1.17 -13.37 19.12
N GLY A 36 -1.35 -14.21 20.14
CA GLY A 36 -0.40 -14.38 21.22
C GLY A 36 -0.08 -15.85 21.43
N PHE A 37 1.20 -16.16 21.60
CA PHE A 37 1.68 -17.50 21.88
C PHE A 37 2.77 -17.47 22.95
N SER A 38 2.68 -18.37 23.91
CA SER A 38 3.71 -18.52 24.95
C SER A 38 4.08 -19.99 25.12
N TYR A 39 5.37 -20.26 25.12
CA TYR A 39 5.89 -21.59 25.36
C TYR A 39 7.14 -21.53 26.23
N LYS A 40 7.05 -22.12 27.42
CA LYS A 40 8.11 -22.04 28.44
C LYS A 40 8.47 -20.60 28.75
N ASN A 41 9.67 -20.19 28.35
CA ASN A 41 10.22 -18.86 28.61
C ASN A 41 10.10 -17.91 27.41
N PHE A 42 9.57 -18.39 26.29
CA PHE A 42 9.33 -17.59 25.07
C PHE A 42 7.89 -17.09 25.03
N ASP A 43 7.72 -15.86 24.60
CA ASP A 43 6.46 -15.26 24.25
C ASP A 43 6.54 -14.58 22.89
N VAL A 44 5.48 -14.68 22.13
CA VAL A 44 5.32 -14.01 20.83
C VAL A 44 3.96 -13.31 20.82
N SER A 45 3.94 -12.07 20.42
CA SER A 45 2.71 -11.33 20.14
C SER A 45 2.76 -10.72 18.75
N MET A 46 1.64 -10.75 18.05
CA MET A 46 1.49 -10.21 16.70
C MET A 46 0.17 -9.44 16.60
N ALA A 47 0.21 -8.28 15.99
CA ALA A 47 -0.96 -7.48 15.69
C ALA A 47 -1.07 -7.28 14.18
N PHE A 48 -2.22 -7.63 13.64
CA PHE A 48 -2.54 -7.48 12.22
C PHE A 48 -3.67 -6.48 12.06
N GLN A 49 -3.60 -5.71 10.96
CA GLN A 49 -4.68 -4.84 10.54
C GLN A 49 -4.79 -4.84 9.01
N GLY A 50 -5.95 -4.47 8.51
CA GLY A 50 -6.16 -4.33 7.09
C GLY A 50 -7.53 -3.77 6.73
N THR A 51 -7.69 -3.53 5.44
CA THR A 51 -8.96 -3.11 4.82
C THR A 51 -9.27 -3.98 3.63
N ILE A 52 -10.54 -4.06 3.28
CA ILE A 52 -11.02 -4.75 2.08
C ILE A 52 -12.04 -3.85 1.39
N GLY A 53 -11.98 -3.79 0.05
CA GLY A 53 -13.01 -3.19 -0.79
C GLY A 53 -12.78 -1.73 -1.13
N ASN A 54 -11.78 -1.07 -0.56
CA ASN A 54 -11.44 0.30 -0.93
C ASN A 54 -10.62 0.36 -2.22
N ASP A 55 -10.87 1.42 -3.00
CA ASP A 55 -10.09 1.75 -4.18
C ASP A 55 -9.14 2.92 -3.91
N ILE A 56 -8.02 2.92 -4.64
CA ILE A 56 -7.01 3.96 -4.59
C ILE A 56 -6.78 4.52 -5.99
N TRP A 57 -6.91 5.83 -6.14
CA TRP A 57 -6.44 6.51 -7.33
C TRP A 57 -4.94 6.76 -7.22
N ASN A 58 -4.17 6.01 -8.01
CA ASN A 58 -2.72 6.07 -8.05
C ASN A 58 -2.27 7.18 -9.00
N VAL A 59 -2.11 8.41 -8.48
CA VAL A 59 -1.67 9.58 -9.24
C VAL A 59 -0.24 9.38 -9.74
N ALA A 60 0.61 8.71 -8.96
CA ALA A 60 1.98 8.42 -9.36
C ALA A 60 2.05 7.56 -10.62
N LYS A 61 1.19 6.54 -10.73
CA LYS A 61 1.09 5.70 -11.92
C LYS A 61 0.77 6.55 -13.16
N GLY A 62 -0.16 7.51 -13.03
CA GLY A 62 -0.48 8.44 -14.11
C GLY A 62 0.71 9.27 -14.56
N SER A 63 1.40 9.88 -13.61
CA SER A 63 2.57 10.72 -13.89
C SER A 63 3.75 9.92 -14.47
N LEU A 64 3.97 8.70 -14.01
CA LEU A 64 5.08 7.84 -14.42
C LEU A 64 4.74 6.98 -15.66
N ALA A 65 3.47 6.86 -16.04
CA ALA A 65 3.04 6.20 -17.26
C ALA A 65 3.28 7.05 -18.50
N SER A 66 3.37 8.39 -18.35
CA SER A 66 3.68 9.28 -19.46
C SER A 66 5.18 9.60 -19.50
N ALA A 67 5.90 8.99 -20.41
CA ALA A 67 7.36 9.12 -20.57
C ALA A 67 7.83 10.50 -21.12
N GLY A 68 6.96 11.51 -21.17
CA GLY A 68 7.26 12.74 -21.94
C GLY A 68 8.31 13.66 -21.36
N ARG A 69 8.45 13.80 -20.05
CA ARG A 69 9.37 14.79 -19.41
C ARG A 69 10.03 14.33 -18.12
N GLN A 70 9.71 13.14 -17.64
CA GLN A 70 10.17 12.61 -16.36
C GLN A 70 10.61 11.16 -16.54
N ASN A 71 11.20 10.58 -15.49
CA ASN A 71 11.44 9.14 -15.45
C ASN A 71 10.10 8.40 -15.55
N ALA A 72 10.05 7.36 -16.38
CA ALA A 72 8.90 6.51 -16.54
C ALA A 72 9.08 5.18 -15.80
N LEU A 73 7.97 4.51 -15.49
CA LEU A 73 8.01 3.12 -15.04
C LEU A 73 8.60 2.24 -16.14
N ALA A 74 9.44 1.26 -15.78
CA ALA A 74 9.96 0.29 -16.73
C ALA A 74 8.84 -0.42 -17.50
N ASP A 75 7.75 -0.75 -16.82
CA ASP A 75 6.55 -1.34 -17.43
C ASP A 75 5.89 -0.41 -18.45
N ALA A 76 5.84 0.89 -18.18
CA ALA A 76 5.29 1.86 -19.12
C ALA A 76 6.11 1.92 -20.43
N TYR A 77 7.41 1.62 -20.36
CA TYR A 77 8.28 1.53 -21.55
C TYR A 77 8.13 0.17 -22.27
N THR A 78 8.15 -0.93 -21.52
CA THR A 78 8.19 -2.29 -22.11
C THR A 78 6.83 -2.78 -22.60
N LYS A 79 5.74 -2.25 -22.04
CA LYS A 79 4.35 -2.60 -22.36
C LYS A 79 3.58 -1.45 -23.01
N ALA A 80 4.31 -0.46 -23.55
CA ALA A 80 3.70 0.62 -24.34
C ALA A 80 3.21 0.11 -25.70
N TRP A 81 2.10 0.67 -26.15
CA TRP A 81 1.64 0.42 -27.51
C TRP A 81 2.64 0.94 -28.54
N THR A 82 3.05 0.10 -29.47
CA THR A 82 4.11 0.42 -30.45
C THR A 82 3.62 0.38 -31.90
N LYS A 83 2.63 -0.45 -32.21
CA LYS A 83 2.14 -0.65 -33.57
C LYS A 83 0.67 -1.08 -33.59
N ASP A 84 0.00 -0.89 -34.71
CA ASP A 84 -1.37 -1.37 -34.89
C ASP A 84 -1.46 -2.89 -34.71
N GLY A 85 -2.48 -3.33 -33.97
CA GLY A 85 -2.66 -4.73 -33.63
C GLY A 85 -1.86 -5.24 -32.44
N ASP A 86 -1.19 -4.36 -31.70
CA ASP A 86 -0.52 -4.69 -30.45
C ASP A 86 -1.57 -4.86 -29.32
N LEU A 87 -2.06 -6.10 -29.18
CA LEU A 87 -3.09 -6.46 -28.20
C LEU A 87 -2.54 -6.69 -26.80
N ASP A 88 -1.22 -6.81 -26.66
CA ASP A 88 -0.53 -7.03 -25.38
C ASP A 88 -0.13 -5.72 -24.70
N ALA A 89 -0.31 -4.59 -25.38
CA ALA A 89 -0.01 -3.28 -24.85
C ALA A 89 -0.95 -2.93 -23.69
N VAL A 90 -0.35 -2.57 -22.55
CA VAL A 90 -1.06 -2.13 -21.33
C VAL A 90 -1.07 -0.61 -21.22
N TYR A 91 0.00 0.02 -21.71
CA TYR A 91 0.20 1.47 -21.61
C TYR A 91 0.01 2.14 -22.99
N PRO A 92 -0.41 3.40 -23.04
CA PRO A 92 -0.51 4.13 -24.29
C PRO A 92 0.89 4.32 -24.91
N ARG A 93 0.93 4.76 -26.17
CA ARG A 93 2.18 5.08 -26.82
C ARG A 93 2.98 6.14 -26.07
N ILE A 94 4.29 6.00 -26.10
CA ILE A 94 5.19 7.01 -25.54
C ILE A 94 5.23 8.20 -26.51
N THR A 95 4.84 9.37 -26.03
CA THR A 95 4.78 10.59 -26.84
C THR A 95 5.05 11.82 -25.99
N ASN A 96 5.66 12.84 -26.61
CA ASN A 96 5.82 14.17 -26.00
C ASN A 96 4.59 15.08 -26.20
N SER A 97 3.65 14.64 -27.05
CA SER A 97 2.40 15.36 -27.35
C SER A 97 1.23 14.41 -27.13
N ASP A 98 0.60 14.47 -25.95
CA ASP A 98 -0.55 13.65 -25.59
C ASP A 98 -1.85 14.34 -26.05
N SER A 99 -2.12 14.26 -27.34
CA SER A 99 -3.33 14.83 -27.93
C SER A 99 -4.62 14.08 -27.50
N ASN A 100 -4.49 12.84 -27.03
CA ASN A 100 -5.59 12.03 -26.54
C ASN A 100 -5.89 12.27 -25.05
N ASN A 101 -5.04 13.06 -24.36
CA ASN A 101 -5.11 13.25 -22.92
C ASN A 101 -5.19 11.90 -22.16
N ASN A 102 -4.23 11.01 -22.44
CA ASN A 102 -4.16 9.68 -21.82
C ASN A 102 -4.03 9.74 -20.29
N MET A 103 -3.57 10.87 -19.76
CA MET A 103 -3.43 11.11 -18.32
C MET A 103 -4.74 11.55 -17.63
N ARG A 104 -5.85 11.72 -18.37
CA ARG A 104 -7.12 12.07 -17.71
C ARG A 104 -7.52 11.01 -16.69
N GLY A 105 -8.20 11.44 -15.64
CA GLY A 105 -8.71 10.54 -14.60
C GLY A 105 -9.59 9.44 -15.23
N SER A 106 -9.15 8.19 -15.07
CA SER A 106 -9.83 7.03 -15.63
C SER A 106 -9.64 5.80 -14.75
N SER A 107 -10.45 4.78 -14.98
CA SER A 107 -10.36 3.50 -14.24
C SER A 107 -8.99 2.83 -14.36
N PHE A 108 -8.18 3.17 -15.35
CA PHE A 108 -6.81 2.65 -15.48
C PHE A 108 -5.90 3.02 -14.30
N TYR A 109 -6.15 4.16 -13.66
CA TYR A 109 -5.38 4.66 -12.54
C TYR A 109 -5.99 4.33 -11.18
N VAL A 110 -7.15 3.68 -11.18
CA VAL A 110 -7.80 3.21 -9.96
C VAL A 110 -7.40 1.77 -9.71
N GLU A 111 -6.89 1.48 -8.53
CA GLU A 111 -6.41 0.17 -8.13
C GLU A 111 -7.07 -0.26 -6.82
N ASN A 112 -7.18 -1.57 -6.63
CA ASN A 112 -7.68 -2.11 -5.37
C ASN A 112 -6.69 -1.80 -4.24
N GLY A 113 -7.15 -1.10 -3.20
CA GLY A 113 -6.38 -0.69 -2.04
C GLY A 113 -6.43 -1.66 -0.87
N SER A 114 -7.06 -2.84 -1.03
CA SER A 114 -7.15 -3.83 0.04
C SER A 114 -5.77 -4.29 0.48
N TYR A 115 -5.58 -4.45 1.78
CA TYR A 115 -4.31 -4.93 2.32
C TYR A 115 -4.48 -5.67 3.65
N LEU A 116 -3.47 -6.47 3.99
CA LEU A 116 -3.21 -7.02 5.31
C LEU A 116 -1.79 -6.67 5.73
N ARG A 117 -1.64 -6.01 6.89
CA ARG A 117 -0.35 -5.62 7.45
C ARG A 117 -0.08 -6.30 8.78
N LEU A 118 1.12 -6.87 8.94
CA LEU A 118 1.67 -7.18 10.24
C LEU A 118 2.23 -5.87 10.83
N GLN A 119 1.35 -5.19 11.58
CA GLN A 119 1.63 -3.87 12.12
C GLN A 119 2.64 -3.92 13.25
N ASN A 120 2.52 -4.93 14.11
CA ASN A 120 3.41 -5.07 15.26
C ASN A 120 3.68 -6.55 15.53
N MET A 121 4.94 -6.88 15.82
CA MET A 121 5.34 -8.21 16.29
C MET A 121 6.38 -8.05 17.37
N GLN A 122 6.25 -8.82 18.45
CA GLN A 122 7.24 -8.87 19.51
C GLN A 122 7.53 -10.32 19.86
N ILE A 123 8.81 -10.64 20.00
CA ILE A 123 9.31 -11.92 20.49
C ILE A 123 10.08 -11.63 21.77
N GLY A 124 9.68 -12.26 22.86
CA GLY A 124 10.31 -12.13 24.17
C GLY A 124 10.88 -13.44 24.67
N TYR A 125 11.94 -13.32 25.45
CA TYR A 125 12.50 -14.44 26.22
C TYR A 125 12.75 -14.01 27.65
N THR A 126 12.08 -14.63 28.59
CA THR A 126 12.26 -14.37 30.04
C THR A 126 13.23 -15.36 30.60
N LEU A 127 14.28 -14.88 31.28
CA LEU A 127 15.23 -15.76 31.92
C LEU A 127 14.56 -16.62 33.00
N PRO A 128 14.93 -17.92 33.10
CA PRO A 128 14.45 -18.76 34.19
C PRO A 128 14.75 -18.16 35.58
N SER A 129 13.80 -18.25 36.50
CA SER A 129 13.89 -17.65 37.84
C SER A 129 15.13 -18.08 38.63
N HIS A 130 15.59 -19.33 38.46
CA HIS A 130 16.79 -19.81 39.14
C HIS A 130 18.09 -19.08 38.71
N ILE A 131 18.13 -18.53 37.49
CA ILE A 131 19.26 -17.73 37.01
C ILE A 131 19.19 -16.33 37.62
N CYS A 132 18.03 -15.74 37.65
CA CYS A 132 17.81 -14.41 38.23
C CYS A 132 18.12 -14.41 39.74
N GLN A 133 17.66 -15.41 40.49
CA GLN A 133 17.91 -15.56 41.92
C GLN A 133 19.40 -15.72 42.26
N LYS A 134 20.18 -16.42 41.42
CA LYS A 134 21.63 -16.56 41.62
C LYS A 134 22.38 -15.23 41.49
N SER A 135 21.88 -14.32 40.65
CA SER A 135 22.53 -13.02 40.46
C SER A 135 22.36 -12.07 41.64
N LYS A 136 21.29 -12.24 42.46
CA LYS A 136 20.87 -11.37 43.57
C LYS A 136 20.70 -9.88 43.18
N LEU A 137 20.73 -9.58 41.88
CA LEU A 137 20.66 -8.21 41.34
C LEU A 137 19.24 -7.88 40.84
N PHE A 138 18.54 -8.86 40.32
CA PHE A 138 17.20 -8.68 39.76
C PHE A 138 16.34 -9.94 39.99
N SER A 139 15.04 -9.73 40.16
CA SER A 139 14.06 -10.80 40.37
C SER A 139 13.59 -11.41 39.03
N SER A 140 13.55 -10.61 37.95
CA SER A 140 13.22 -11.04 36.61
C SER A 140 14.00 -10.27 35.56
N CYS A 141 14.32 -10.95 34.44
CA CYS A 141 14.98 -10.34 33.30
C CYS A 141 14.33 -10.89 32.02
N ARG A 142 13.79 -10.02 31.17
CA ARG A 142 13.19 -10.37 29.88
C ARG A 142 13.85 -9.59 28.76
N PHE A 143 14.40 -10.30 27.80
CA PHE A 143 14.89 -9.74 26.54
C PHE A 143 13.77 -9.78 25.52
N TYR A 144 13.66 -8.77 24.68
CA TYR A 144 12.69 -8.77 23.59
C TYR A 144 13.21 -8.08 22.33
N VAL A 145 12.67 -8.54 21.21
CA VAL A 145 12.82 -7.90 19.90
C VAL A 145 11.43 -7.58 19.42
N SER A 146 11.20 -6.36 18.97
CA SER A 146 9.95 -5.97 18.34
C SER A 146 10.18 -5.37 16.97
N GLY A 147 9.23 -5.56 16.09
CA GLY A 147 9.21 -4.95 14.77
C GLY A 147 7.86 -4.30 14.49
N GLN A 148 7.89 -3.16 13.83
CA GLN A 148 6.70 -2.44 13.37
C GLN A 148 6.66 -2.41 11.84
N ASN A 149 5.47 -2.50 11.26
CA ASN A 149 5.22 -2.48 9.81
C ASN A 149 6.10 -3.49 9.05
N ILE A 150 6.20 -4.71 9.56
CA ILE A 150 7.17 -5.73 9.11
C ILE A 150 6.92 -6.11 7.66
N PHE A 151 5.66 -6.38 7.32
CA PHE A 151 5.25 -6.62 5.94
C PHE A 151 3.80 -6.19 5.70
N THR A 152 3.50 -5.92 4.44
CA THR A 152 2.14 -5.64 3.96
C THR A 152 1.87 -6.54 2.75
N LEU A 153 0.76 -7.26 2.79
CA LEU A 153 0.24 -8.02 1.67
C LEU A 153 -0.82 -7.17 0.98
N THR A 154 -0.61 -6.84 -0.28
CA THR A 154 -1.53 -6.01 -1.06
C THR A 154 -1.32 -6.28 -2.55
N GLY A 155 -2.36 -6.02 -3.35
CA GLY A 155 -2.27 -5.95 -4.81
C GLY A 155 -2.00 -4.54 -5.35
N TYR A 156 -1.97 -3.54 -4.47
CA TYR A 156 -1.71 -2.15 -4.84
C TYR A 156 -0.27 -1.98 -5.36
N SER A 157 -0.11 -1.30 -6.49
CA SER A 157 1.19 -1.11 -7.13
C SER A 157 2.00 0.08 -6.60
N GLY A 158 1.38 0.96 -5.81
CA GLY A 158 2.04 2.09 -5.17
C GLY A 158 2.88 1.68 -3.96
N LEU A 159 3.41 2.68 -3.24
CA LEU A 159 4.37 2.47 -2.15
C LEU A 159 3.72 1.92 -0.88
N ASP A 160 2.52 2.41 -0.54
CA ASP A 160 1.81 2.04 0.68
C ASP A 160 0.30 2.16 0.46
N PRO A 161 -0.50 1.09 0.63
CA PRO A 161 -1.96 1.15 0.48
C PRO A 161 -2.65 1.87 1.66
N GLU A 162 -1.98 2.05 2.79
CA GLU A 162 -2.51 2.77 3.94
C GLU A 162 -2.32 4.28 3.75
N LEU A 163 -3.27 4.88 3.04
CA LEU A 163 -3.28 6.31 2.81
C LEU A 163 -3.88 7.03 4.02
N GLY A 164 -3.05 7.78 4.76
CA GLY A 164 -3.56 8.66 5.81
C GLY A 164 -4.46 9.75 5.20
N ILE A 165 -5.51 10.13 5.88
CA ILE A 165 -6.44 11.20 5.45
C ILE A 165 -5.88 12.54 5.93
N ASN A 166 -5.32 13.35 5.02
CA ASN A 166 -4.94 14.74 5.34
C ASN A 166 -6.10 15.71 5.06
N ASN A 167 -6.89 15.39 4.05
CA ASN A 167 -8.07 16.14 3.65
C ASN A 167 -9.18 15.13 3.31
N PRO A 168 -10.35 15.22 3.92
CA PRO A 168 -11.47 14.34 3.60
C PRO A 168 -11.90 14.34 2.13
N LEU A 169 -11.60 15.41 1.39
CA LEU A 169 -11.90 15.51 -0.05
C LEU A 169 -10.91 14.74 -0.92
N ASP A 170 -9.74 14.37 -0.39
CA ASP A 170 -8.69 13.64 -1.09
C ASP A 170 -8.56 12.19 -0.59
N MET A 171 -9.62 11.64 0.01
CA MET A 171 -9.63 10.26 0.46
C MET A 171 -9.44 9.31 -0.73
N GLY A 172 -8.55 8.32 -0.57
CA GLY A 172 -8.25 7.37 -1.63
C GLY A 172 -7.33 7.89 -2.74
N VAL A 173 -6.83 9.12 -2.65
CA VAL A 173 -5.90 9.69 -3.64
C VAL A 173 -4.45 9.54 -3.16
N ASP A 174 -3.66 8.74 -3.86
CA ASP A 174 -2.23 8.59 -3.60
C ASP A 174 -1.41 9.57 -4.47
N THR A 175 -0.95 10.65 -3.84
CA THR A 175 -0.06 11.64 -4.44
C THR A 175 1.43 11.36 -4.16
N THR A 176 1.84 10.08 -4.10
CA THR A 176 3.21 9.66 -3.75
C THR A 176 3.60 9.96 -2.30
N ARG A 177 2.82 9.48 -1.36
CA ARG A 177 3.16 9.60 0.05
C ARG A 177 4.35 8.73 0.41
N TYR A 178 5.14 9.21 1.36
CA TYR A 178 6.23 8.43 1.91
C TYR A 178 5.66 7.21 2.66
N PRO A 179 6.11 5.99 2.35
CA PRO A 179 5.56 4.77 2.96
C PRO A 179 5.90 4.68 4.44
N SER A 180 5.09 3.94 5.18
CA SER A 180 5.32 3.64 6.59
C SER A 180 6.66 2.92 6.78
N SER A 181 7.52 3.46 7.65
CA SER A 181 8.84 2.89 7.91
C SER A 181 8.75 1.58 8.69
N ARG A 182 9.66 0.65 8.40
CA ARG A 182 9.89 -0.53 9.23
C ARG A 182 10.82 -0.16 10.37
N THR A 183 10.42 -0.47 11.60
CA THR A 183 11.22 -0.19 12.80
C THR A 183 11.47 -1.48 13.56
N PHE A 184 12.72 -1.69 13.95
CA PHE A 184 13.10 -2.80 14.82
C PHE A 184 13.68 -2.26 16.13
N THR A 185 13.19 -2.81 17.25
CA THR A 185 13.60 -2.40 18.59
C THR A 185 14.09 -3.62 19.36
N PHE A 186 15.21 -3.46 20.03
CA PHE A 186 15.75 -4.43 20.98
C PHE A 186 15.64 -3.83 22.36
N GLY A 187 15.17 -4.62 23.33
CA GLY A 187 15.01 -4.12 24.68
C GLY A 187 15.20 -5.20 25.73
N VAL A 188 15.44 -4.72 26.95
CA VAL A 188 15.58 -5.55 28.15
C VAL A 188 14.71 -4.96 29.25
N ASN A 189 13.86 -5.79 29.85
CA ASN A 189 13.08 -5.43 31.03
C ASN A 189 13.70 -6.12 32.24
N LEU A 190 14.06 -5.33 33.23
CA LEU A 190 14.61 -5.79 34.50
C LEU A 190 13.62 -5.44 35.61
N GLN A 191 13.38 -6.42 36.49
CA GLN A 191 12.62 -6.23 37.73
C GLN A 191 13.54 -6.53 38.91
N PHE A 192 13.66 -5.61 39.80
CA PHE A 192 14.48 -5.69 41.02
C PHE A 192 13.68 -6.21 42.21
#